data_bfd228e178e5d6182d7f840b02f5aa2f
#
_entry.id   bfd228e178e5d6182d7f840b02f5aa2f
#
_cell.length_a   1.000
_cell.length_b   1.000
_cell.length_c   1.000
_cell.angle_alpha   90.00
_cell.angle_beta   90.00
_cell.angle_gamma   90.00
#
_symmetry.space_group_name_H-M   'P 1'
#
loop_
_entity.id
_entity.type
_entity.pdbx_description
1 polymer ?
#
loop_
_entity_poly.entity_id
_entity_poly.type
_entity_poly.pdbx_seq_one_letter_code
_entity_poly.pdbx_strand_id
1 'polypeptide(L)'
;MGHKWPENWSERPQLFRVDQTHAYFSDGSSAQVDAIILCTGYIHSFPFIDESLRLKTNNILYPLGLYKGVAWEKNPKLFYLGMQDQWYSFNMFDAQAWYVRDIILGKIALPSYEQMLEDTQQWHDEEQTLEDAAAMFKFQGDYIMQLIEATDYPTFNIEGVRQTFLEWKKHKKENIMTFRDHTYKSLMTGTMAEPHHTTWLEALDDSLEAYLQVELPSAFTRKVG
;
A
#
# COMPACT_ATOMS: atom_id res chain seq x y z
N MET A 1 -9.40 -13.50 -11.36
CA MET A 1 -9.90 -12.31 -10.64
C MET A 1 -11.41 -12.36 -10.72
N GLY A 2 -12.25 -11.80 -10.14
CA GLY A 2 -13.70 -12.08 -10.17
C GLY A 2 -14.50 -10.91 -9.59
N HIS A 3 -14.15 -9.68 -10.03
CA HIS A 3 -14.96 -8.52 -9.71
C HIS A 3 -16.25 -8.52 -10.55
N LYS A 4 -17.33 -8.10 -9.96
CA LYS A 4 -18.56 -7.83 -10.68
C LYS A 4 -18.41 -6.44 -11.31
N TRP A 5 -18.09 -6.42 -12.60
CA TRP A 5 -17.98 -5.21 -13.38
C TRP A 5 -19.35 -4.72 -13.87
N PRO A 6 -19.55 -3.40 -14.10
CA PRO A 6 -20.69 -2.87 -14.82
C PRO A 6 -20.81 -3.46 -16.23
N GLU A 7 -22.03 -3.51 -16.79
CA GLU A 7 -22.30 -4.13 -18.10
C GLU A 7 -21.53 -3.50 -19.26
N ASN A 8 -21.21 -2.21 -19.15
CA ASN A 8 -20.44 -1.47 -20.16
C ASN A 8 -18.91 -1.60 -20.00
N TRP A 9 -18.43 -2.44 -19.07
CA TRP A 9 -17.01 -2.69 -18.84
C TRP A 9 -16.62 -4.08 -19.32
N SER A 10 -15.41 -4.18 -19.86
CA SER A 10 -14.83 -5.44 -20.27
C SER A 10 -13.44 -5.61 -19.67
N GLU A 11 -13.25 -6.67 -18.88
CA GLU A 11 -11.91 -7.07 -18.44
C GLU A 11 -11.15 -7.68 -19.62
N ARG A 12 -9.90 -7.28 -19.81
CA ARG A 12 -9.01 -7.77 -20.86
C ARG A 12 -7.74 -8.33 -20.24
N PRO A 13 -7.08 -9.29 -20.91
CA PRO A 13 -5.76 -9.75 -20.51
C PRO A 13 -4.72 -8.63 -20.62
N GLN A 14 -3.47 -8.96 -20.33
CA GLN A 14 -2.36 -8.01 -20.38
C GLN A 14 -2.27 -7.32 -21.74
N LEU A 15 -2.15 -6.00 -21.74
CA LEU A 15 -1.88 -5.20 -22.92
C LEU A 15 -0.51 -5.58 -23.49
N PHE A 16 -0.48 -5.94 -24.78
CA PHE A 16 0.73 -6.35 -25.46
C PHE A 16 1.30 -5.27 -26.38
N ARG A 17 0.43 -4.58 -27.11
CA ARG A 17 0.81 -3.56 -28.10
C ARG A 17 -0.33 -2.57 -28.32
N VAL A 18 0.02 -1.36 -28.70
CA VAL A 18 -0.91 -0.31 -29.11
C VAL A 18 -0.48 0.23 -30.47
N ASP A 19 -1.43 0.56 -31.33
CA ASP A 19 -1.24 1.43 -32.49
C ASP A 19 -2.11 2.70 -32.37
N GLN A 20 -2.32 3.39 -33.47
CA GLN A 20 -3.03 4.67 -33.46
C GLN A 20 -4.50 4.55 -33.03
N THR A 21 -5.12 3.39 -33.16
CA THR A 21 -6.57 3.20 -32.95
C THR A 21 -6.92 1.94 -32.18
N HIS A 22 -5.98 1.02 -31.97
CA HIS A 22 -6.26 -0.27 -31.34
C HIS A 22 -5.27 -0.61 -30.24
N ALA A 23 -5.80 -1.25 -29.19
CA ALA A 23 -5.06 -1.98 -28.18
C ALA A 23 -5.13 -3.47 -28.49
N TYR A 24 -3.99 -4.18 -28.42
CA TYR A 24 -3.85 -5.62 -28.65
C TYR A 24 -3.44 -6.29 -27.35
N PHE A 25 -4.05 -7.43 -27.06
CA PHE A 25 -3.88 -8.13 -25.79
C PHE A 25 -3.12 -9.44 -25.95
N SER A 26 -2.61 -9.99 -24.85
CA SER A 26 -1.77 -11.19 -24.84
C SER A 26 -2.49 -12.47 -25.28
N ASP A 27 -3.82 -12.48 -25.31
CA ASP A 27 -4.64 -13.58 -25.84
C ASP A 27 -4.88 -13.49 -27.37
N GLY A 28 -4.30 -12.49 -28.04
CA GLY A 28 -4.48 -12.23 -29.47
C GLY A 28 -5.72 -11.39 -29.80
N SER A 29 -6.56 -11.05 -28.82
CA SER A 29 -7.70 -10.15 -29.04
C SER A 29 -7.25 -8.69 -29.23
N SER A 30 -8.14 -7.87 -29.78
CA SER A 30 -7.92 -6.42 -29.91
C SER A 30 -9.21 -5.65 -29.62
N ALA A 31 -9.05 -4.37 -29.30
CA ALA A 31 -10.15 -3.44 -29.15
C ALA A 31 -9.78 -2.06 -29.72
N GLN A 32 -10.73 -1.42 -30.37
CA GLN A 32 -10.59 -0.01 -30.73
C GLN A 32 -10.66 0.84 -29.45
N VAL A 33 -9.75 1.80 -29.33
CA VAL A 33 -9.66 2.68 -28.16
C VAL A 33 -9.42 4.11 -28.59
N ASP A 34 -10.06 5.05 -27.91
CA ASP A 34 -9.87 6.50 -28.11
C ASP A 34 -8.84 7.07 -27.15
N ALA A 35 -8.71 6.46 -25.96
CA ALA A 35 -7.76 6.88 -24.93
C ALA A 35 -7.27 5.68 -24.11
N ILE A 36 -6.06 5.80 -23.56
CA ILE A 36 -5.48 4.84 -22.63
C ILE A 36 -5.01 5.60 -21.40
N ILE A 37 -5.51 5.19 -20.24
CA ILE A 37 -5.08 5.73 -18.95
C ILE A 37 -4.14 4.70 -18.28
N LEU A 38 -2.89 5.08 -18.06
CA LEU A 38 -1.89 4.22 -17.43
C LEU A 38 -1.97 4.33 -15.91
N CYS A 39 -2.50 3.29 -15.26
CA CYS A 39 -2.56 3.15 -13.81
C CYS A 39 -1.60 2.05 -13.34
N THR A 40 -0.35 2.06 -13.81
CA THR A 40 0.62 0.98 -13.65
C THR A 40 1.46 1.08 -12.37
N GLY A 41 1.13 2.02 -11.48
CA GLY A 41 1.88 2.28 -10.25
C GLY A 41 3.16 3.09 -10.47
N TYR A 42 4.04 3.03 -9.48
CA TYR A 42 5.26 3.83 -9.43
C TYR A 42 6.49 2.94 -9.30
N ILE A 43 7.61 3.43 -9.81
CA ILE A 43 8.94 2.86 -9.56
C ILE A 43 9.64 3.77 -8.55
N HIS A 44 10.21 3.18 -7.50
CA HIS A 44 11.01 3.93 -6.55
C HIS A 44 12.23 4.54 -7.25
N SER A 45 12.41 5.84 -7.10
CA SER A 45 13.50 6.59 -7.72
C SER A 45 14.10 7.59 -6.72
N PHE A 46 15.40 7.51 -6.54
CA PHE A 46 16.16 8.34 -5.61
C PHE A 46 17.30 9.04 -6.33
N PRO A 47 17.01 9.97 -7.29
CA PRO A 47 18.05 10.59 -8.13
C PRO A 47 19.02 11.49 -7.36
N PHE A 48 18.64 11.89 -6.14
CA PHE A 48 19.40 12.80 -5.27
C PHE A 48 20.45 12.11 -4.39
N ILE A 49 20.50 10.75 -4.38
CA ILE A 49 21.55 9.98 -3.69
C ILE A 49 22.44 9.25 -4.69
N ASP A 50 23.67 8.96 -4.26
CA ASP A 50 24.64 8.18 -5.04
C ASP A 50 24.05 6.84 -5.48
N GLU A 51 24.39 6.39 -6.67
CA GLU A 51 23.85 5.16 -7.25
C GLU A 51 24.17 3.93 -6.40
N SER A 52 25.30 3.90 -5.73
CA SER A 52 25.71 2.82 -4.82
C SER A 52 24.83 2.68 -3.59
N LEU A 53 24.10 3.73 -3.24
CA LEU A 53 23.19 3.79 -2.09
C LEU A 53 21.71 3.67 -2.49
N ARG A 54 21.40 3.62 -3.80
CA ARG A 54 20.00 3.54 -4.27
C ARG A 54 19.44 2.14 -4.10
N LEU A 55 18.35 2.05 -3.36
CA LEU A 55 17.57 0.82 -3.28
C LEU A 55 17.03 0.46 -4.66
N LYS A 56 17.31 -0.75 -5.12
CA LYS A 56 16.77 -1.34 -6.34
C LYS A 56 15.86 -2.50 -5.93
N THR A 57 14.57 -2.25 -5.88
CA THR A 57 13.58 -3.25 -5.52
C THR A 57 12.34 -3.11 -6.39
N ASN A 58 11.64 -4.22 -6.55
CA ASN A 58 10.29 -4.23 -7.10
C ASN A 58 9.29 -3.90 -5.98
N ASN A 59 8.04 -3.68 -6.37
CA ASN A 59 6.95 -3.53 -5.41
C ASN A 59 6.57 -4.91 -4.84
N ILE A 60 7.22 -5.30 -3.75
CA ILE A 60 7.05 -6.56 -3.02
C ILE A 60 6.78 -6.30 -1.54
N LEU A 61 6.27 -7.30 -0.83
CA LEU A 61 5.91 -7.15 0.59
C LEU A 61 7.13 -7.03 1.50
N TYR A 62 8.26 -7.68 1.13
CA TYR A 62 9.51 -7.58 1.88
C TYR A 62 10.72 -7.40 0.96
N PRO A 63 11.26 -6.17 0.81
CA PRO A 63 12.36 -5.89 -0.09
C PRO A 63 13.68 -6.43 0.42
N LEU A 64 14.42 -7.13 -0.43
CA LEU A 64 15.79 -7.53 -0.16
C LEU A 64 16.72 -6.32 0.02
N GLY A 65 17.75 -6.46 0.85
CA GLY A 65 18.73 -5.42 1.13
C GLY A 65 18.34 -4.47 2.27
N LEU A 66 17.16 -4.65 2.86
CA LEU A 66 16.68 -3.86 3.99
C LEU A 66 16.38 -4.76 5.21
N TYR A 67 17.30 -4.81 6.15
CA TYR A 67 17.04 -5.46 7.43
C TYR A 67 15.84 -4.83 8.14
N LYS A 68 14.92 -5.66 8.61
CA LYS A 68 13.61 -5.24 9.14
C LYS A 68 12.86 -4.28 8.22
N GLY A 69 13.07 -4.44 6.89
CA GLY A 69 12.41 -3.62 5.88
C GLY A 69 12.80 -2.14 5.87
N VAL A 70 13.78 -1.73 6.67
CA VAL A 70 14.13 -0.31 6.85
C VAL A 70 15.63 -0.02 6.82
N ALA A 71 16.50 -0.84 7.44
CA ALA A 71 17.92 -0.55 7.56
C ALA A 71 18.70 -1.13 6.37
N TRP A 72 19.40 -0.26 5.62
CA TRP A 72 20.25 -0.74 4.53
C TRP A 72 21.37 -1.62 5.05
N GLU A 73 21.39 -2.89 4.68
CA GLU A 73 22.31 -3.88 5.21
C GLU A 73 23.79 -3.53 4.99
N LYS A 74 24.10 -2.95 3.82
CA LYS A 74 25.48 -2.55 3.45
C LYS A 74 25.94 -1.25 4.11
N ASN A 75 25.02 -0.45 4.62
CA ASN A 75 25.31 0.78 5.34
C ASN A 75 24.22 1.05 6.38
N PRO A 76 24.39 0.58 7.62
CA PRO A 76 23.37 0.68 8.66
C PRO A 76 23.13 2.10 9.19
N LYS A 77 23.71 3.12 8.55
CA LYS A 77 23.41 4.54 8.77
C LYS A 77 22.42 5.10 7.75
N LEU A 78 22.00 4.29 6.76
CA LEU A 78 21.01 4.64 5.77
C LEU A 78 19.74 3.83 5.99
N PHE A 79 18.62 4.53 6.03
CA PHE A 79 17.30 3.93 6.23
C PHE A 79 16.37 4.30 5.08
N TYR A 80 15.56 3.34 4.68
CA TYR A 80 14.47 3.52 3.74
C TYR A 80 13.17 3.12 4.42
N LEU A 81 12.18 4.01 4.46
CA LEU A 81 10.88 3.75 5.06
C LEU A 81 9.81 3.67 3.97
N GLY A 82 8.85 2.78 4.14
CA GLY A 82 7.71 2.67 3.24
C GLY A 82 8.02 2.04 1.88
N MET A 83 9.06 1.22 1.78
CA MET A 83 9.49 0.61 0.51
C MET A 83 8.73 -0.66 0.13
N GLN A 84 7.91 -1.17 1.01
CA GLN A 84 7.08 -2.35 0.78
C GLN A 84 5.83 -2.02 -0.04
N ASP A 85 5.34 -2.98 -0.82
CA ASP A 85 3.92 -3.02 -1.16
C ASP A 85 3.12 -3.25 0.12
N GLN A 86 2.10 -2.44 0.39
CA GLN A 86 1.57 -2.34 1.74
C GLN A 86 0.05 -2.24 1.81
N TRP A 87 -0.48 -2.86 2.84
CA TRP A 87 -1.90 -2.81 3.18
C TRP A 87 -2.18 -1.94 4.41
N TYR A 88 -1.24 -1.91 5.37
CA TYR A 88 -1.42 -1.23 6.66
C TYR A 88 -1.05 0.27 6.64
N SER A 89 -0.52 0.77 5.52
CA SER A 89 -0.22 2.19 5.28
C SER A 89 0.46 2.88 6.46
N PHE A 90 -0.20 3.86 7.07
CA PHE A 90 0.39 4.68 8.13
C PHE A 90 0.82 3.90 9.36
N ASN A 91 0.10 2.85 9.77
CA ASN A 91 0.52 2.03 10.90
C ASN A 91 1.89 1.38 10.67
N MET A 92 2.14 0.92 9.45
CA MET A 92 3.45 0.37 9.09
C MET A 92 4.53 1.45 9.06
N PHE A 93 4.26 2.61 8.47
CA PHE A 93 5.22 3.71 8.43
C PHE A 93 5.59 4.21 9.83
N ASP A 94 4.61 4.34 10.71
CA ASP A 94 4.84 4.74 12.09
C ASP A 94 5.68 3.71 12.84
N ALA A 95 5.35 2.41 12.74
CA ALA A 95 6.13 1.34 13.36
C ALA A 95 7.58 1.34 12.86
N GLN A 96 7.80 1.51 11.54
CA GLN A 96 9.12 1.65 10.94
C GLN A 96 9.87 2.88 11.48
N ALA A 97 9.20 4.02 11.56
CA ALA A 97 9.81 5.25 12.07
C ALA A 97 10.22 5.11 13.55
N TRP A 98 9.39 4.46 14.39
CA TRP A 98 9.73 4.16 15.78
C TRP A 98 10.94 3.23 15.88
N TYR A 99 10.97 2.19 15.07
CA TYR A 99 12.08 1.25 15.05
C TYR A 99 13.39 1.94 14.65
N VAL A 100 13.39 2.73 13.59
CA VAL A 100 14.54 3.52 13.13
C VAL A 100 14.96 4.56 14.18
N ARG A 101 14.00 5.26 14.81
CA ARG A 101 14.26 6.17 15.92
C ARG A 101 15.08 5.48 17.03
N ASP A 102 14.68 4.28 17.41
CA ASP A 102 15.33 3.58 18.52
C ASP A 102 16.71 3.00 18.15
N ILE A 103 16.93 2.68 16.87
CA ILE A 103 18.29 2.40 16.36
C ILE A 103 19.17 3.66 16.47
N ILE A 104 18.70 4.81 16.00
CA ILE A 104 19.44 6.07 16.03
C ILE A 104 19.76 6.50 17.46
N LEU A 105 18.84 6.28 18.40
CA LEU A 105 19.05 6.57 19.81
C LEU A 105 19.88 5.53 20.57
N GLY A 106 20.32 4.47 19.89
CA GLY A 106 21.10 3.40 20.49
C GLY A 106 20.34 2.49 21.47
N LYS A 107 19.00 2.53 21.44
CA LYS A 107 18.15 1.63 22.23
C LYS A 107 18.05 0.25 21.61
N ILE A 108 18.10 0.17 20.28
CA ILE A 108 18.14 -1.06 19.49
C ILE A 108 19.51 -1.15 18.85
N ALA A 109 20.27 -2.21 19.17
CA ALA A 109 21.50 -2.54 18.49
C ALA A 109 21.22 -3.34 17.22
N LEU A 110 21.79 -2.91 16.10
CA LEU A 110 21.74 -3.71 14.88
C LEU A 110 22.64 -4.96 15.03
N PRO A 111 22.19 -6.13 14.55
CA PRO A 111 23.01 -7.34 14.57
C PRO A 111 24.15 -7.28 13.53
N SER A 112 24.93 -8.35 13.42
CA SER A 112 25.97 -8.43 12.39
C SER A 112 25.37 -8.41 10.98
N TYR A 113 26.20 -8.08 10.00
CA TYR A 113 25.77 -8.07 8.58
C TYR A 113 25.20 -9.42 8.15
N GLU A 114 25.84 -10.51 8.56
CA GLU A 114 25.42 -11.88 8.25
C GLU A 114 24.05 -12.20 8.85
N GLN A 115 23.81 -11.79 10.09
CA GLN A 115 22.54 -11.96 10.77
C GLN A 115 21.42 -11.11 10.13
N MET A 116 21.75 -9.90 9.65
CA MET A 116 20.79 -9.07 8.91
C MET A 116 20.38 -9.72 7.60
N LEU A 117 21.36 -10.27 6.85
CA LEU A 117 21.08 -11.00 5.61
C LEU A 117 20.22 -12.23 5.84
N GLU A 118 20.50 -13.02 6.87
CA GLU A 118 19.73 -14.22 7.20
C GLU A 118 18.27 -13.87 7.52
N ASP A 119 18.04 -12.86 8.37
CA ASP A 119 16.69 -12.40 8.72
C ASP A 119 15.93 -11.89 7.48
N THR A 120 16.58 -11.07 6.66
CA THR A 120 15.96 -10.55 5.43
C THR A 120 15.61 -11.67 4.46
N GLN A 121 16.50 -12.66 4.32
CA GLN A 121 16.25 -13.80 3.44
C GLN A 121 15.08 -14.67 3.95
N GLN A 122 14.98 -14.89 5.26
CA GLN A 122 13.85 -15.64 5.84
C GLN A 122 12.50 -14.97 5.53
N TRP A 123 12.40 -13.66 5.72
CA TRP A 123 11.19 -12.91 5.38
C TRP A 123 10.87 -12.98 3.89
N HIS A 124 11.88 -12.84 3.05
CA HIS A 124 11.70 -12.94 1.60
C HIS A 124 11.25 -14.32 1.16
N ASP A 125 11.84 -15.38 1.71
CA ASP A 125 11.47 -16.75 1.39
C ASP A 125 10.04 -17.07 1.86
N GLU A 126 9.63 -16.58 3.03
CA GLU A 126 8.26 -16.70 3.51
C GLU A 126 7.28 -15.98 2.57
N GLU A 127 7.60 -14.77 2.09
CA GLU A 127 6.79 -14.05 1.10
C GLU A 127 6.49 -14.91 -0.13
N GLN A 128 7.47 -15.69 -0.62
CA GLN A 128 7.30 -16.53 -1.80
C GLN A 128 6.31 -17.69 -1.60
N THR A 129 5.96 -18.00 -0.36
CA THR A 129 4.99 -19.06 -0.03
C THR A 129 3.56 -18.57 0.11
N LEU A 130 3.32 -17.27 0.03
CA LEU A 130 2.01 -16.67 0.25
C LEU A 130 1.06 -16.94 -0.91
N GLU A 131 -0.01 -17.66 -0.66
CA GLU A 131 -0.94 -18.10 -1.72
C GLU A 131 -2.11 -17.13 -1.93
N ASP A 132 -2.51 -16.38 -0.91
CA ASP A 132 -3.70 -15.53 -0.97
C ASP A 132 -3.56 -14.23 -0.17
N ALA A 133 -4.58 -13.40 -0.26
CA ALA A 133 -4.59 -12.12 0.43
C ALA A 133 -4.67 -12.24 1.96
N ALA A 134 -5.26 -13.30 2.49
CA ALA A 134 -5.33 -13.50 3.93
C ALA A 134 -3.94 -13.80 4.49
N ALA A 135 -3.15 -14.62 3.77
CA ALA A 135 -1.75 -14.87 4.07
C ALA A 135 -0.90 -13.58 3.96
N MET A 136 -1.11 -12.78 2.90
CA MET A 136 -0.41 -11.49 2.73
C MET A 136 -0.72 -10.51 3.86
N PHE A 137 -1.98 -10.38 4.26
CA PHE A 137 -2.36 -9.50 5.37
C PHE A 137 -1.77 -9.99 6.70
N LYS A 138 -1.75 -11.31 6.92
CA LYS A 138 -1.12 -11.89 8.11
C LYS A 138 0.38 -11.60 8.12
N PHE A 139 1.08 -11.88 7.04
CA PHE A 139 2.51 -11.66 6.87
C PHE A 139 2.91 -10.22 7.21
N GLN A 140 2.22 -9.23 6.63
CA GLN A 140 2.50 -7.83 6.96
C GLN A 140 2.11 -7.46 8.38
N GLY A 141 1.04 -8.04 8.92
CA GLY A 141 0.66 -7.84 10.30
C GLY A 141 1.73 -8.36 11.26
N ASP A 142 2.26 -9.55 11.03
CA ASP A 142 3.33 -10.15 11.82
C ASP A 142 4.62 -9.31 11.75
N TYR A 143 4.97 -8.81 10.56
CA TYR A 143 6.07 -7.89 10.37
C TYR A 143 5.91 -6.61 11.21
N ILE A 144 4.76 -5.97 11.15
CA ILE A 144 4.49 -4.75 11.92
C ILE A 144 4.55 -5.02 13.42
N MET A 145 3.96 -6.13 13.87
CA MET A 145 4.00 -6.52 15.28
C MET A 145 5.42 -6.75 15.78
N GLN A 146 6.29 -7.33 14.97
CA GLN A 146 7.70 -7.50 15.32
C GLN A 146 8.41 -6.15 15.56
N LEU A 147 8.11 -5.12 14.75
CA LEU A 147 8.63 -3.77 14.98
C LEU A 147 8.05 -3.11 16.22
N ILE A 148 6.75 -3.28 16.46
CA ILE A 148 6.05 -2.74 17.63
C ILE A 148 6.61 -3.36 18.92
N GLU A 149 6.77 -4.66 18.97
CA GLU A 149 7.30 -5.38 20.13
C GLU A 149 8.74 -5.00 20.50
N ALA A 150 9.51 -4.53 19.51
CA ALA A 150 10.87 -4.05 19.71
C ALA A 150 10.95 -2.59 20.21
N THR A 151 9.84 -1.87 20.27
CA THR A 151 9.78 -0.43 20.56
C THR A 151 8.73 -0.10 21.62
N ASP A 152 8.56 1.19 21.93
CA ASP A 152 7.47 1.71 22.77
C ASP A 152 6.27 2.20 21.93
N TYR A 153 6.14 1.76 20.67
CA TYR A 153 4.96 2.08 19.84
C TYR A 153 3.70 1.46 20.46
N PRO A 154 2.59 2.21 20.54
CA PRO A 154 1.35 1.68 21.11
C PRO A 154 0.84 0.45 20.34
N THR A 155 0.60 -0.63 21.05
CA THR A 155 0.00 -1.84 20.45
C THR A 155 -1.45 -1.58 20.04
N PHE A 156 -1.89 -2.27 19.01
CA PHE A 156 -3.28 -2.25 18.56
C PHE A 156 -3.75 -3.65 18.15
N ASN A 157 -5.04 -3.80 17.97
CA ASN A 157 -5.64 -5.08 17.59
C ASN A 157 -5.34 -5.40 16.11
N ILE A 158 -4.14 -5.94 15.83
CA ILE A 158 -3.69 -6.27 14.48
C ILE A 158 -4.60 -7.30 13.80
N GLU A 159 -5.10 -8.28 14.57
CA GLU A 159 -6.01 -9.29 14.04
C GLU A 159 -7.35 -8.67 13.61
N GLY A 160 -7.89 -7.76 14.39
CA GLY A 160 -9.08 -7.02 14.01
C GLY A 160 -8.87 -6.17 12.76
N VAL A 161 -7.70 -5.53 12.62
CA VAL A 161 -7.34 -4.80 11.38
C VAL A 161 -7.27 -5.76 10.20
N ARG A 162 -6.66 -6.92 10.35
CA ARG A 162 -6.61 -7.96 9.31
C ARG A 162 -8.01 -8.38 8.87
N GLN A 163 -8.92 -8.62 9.80
CA GLN A 163 -10.31 -8.97 9.48
C GLN A 163 -11.01 -7.84 8.72
N THR A 164 -10.78 -6.59 9.10
CA THR A 164 -11.32 -5.41 8.40
C THR A 164 -10.82 -5.33 6.95
N PHE A 165 -9.54 -5.63 6.69
CA PHE A 165 -9.02 -5.72 5.33
C PHE A 165 -9.65 -6.83 4.50
N LEU A 166 -9.90 -8.00 5.10
CA LEU A 166 -10.59 -9.09 4.42
C LEU A 166 -12.04 -8.72 4.07
N GLU A 167 -12.73 -8.05 4.98
CA GLU A 167 -14.07 -7.53 4.75
C GLU A 167 -14.09 -6.46 3.64
N TRP A 168 -13.16 -5.50 3.68
CA TRP A 168 -12.97 -4.52 2.61
C TRP A 168 -12.73 -5.20 1.26
N LYS A 169 -11.89 -6.21 1.21
CA LYS A 169 -11.61 -6.96 -0.02
C LYS A 169 -12.83 -7.70 -0.53
N LYS A 170 -13.66 -8.24 0.38
CA LYS A 170 -14.94 -8.86 0.04
C LYS A 170 -15.89 -7.85 -0.60
N HIS A 171 -16.11 -6.69 0.03
CA HIS A 171 -16.95 -5.62 -0.52
C HIS A 171 -16.46 -5.15 -1.90
N LYS A 172 -15.14 -4.99 -2.05
CA LYS A 172 -14.53 -4.64 -3.34
C LYS A 172 -14.80 -5.69 -4.42
N LYS A 173 -14.80 -6.98 -4.07
CA LYS A 173 -15.11 -8.07 -5.00
C LYS A 173 -16.61 -8.08 -5.37
N GLU A 174 -17.48 -7.81 -4.41
CA GLU A 174 -18.93 -7.80 -4.59
C GLU A 174 -19.40 -6.63 -5.43
N ASN A 175 -18.85 -5.43 -5.21
CA ASN A 175 -19.18 -4.24 -5.98
C ASN A 175 -18.01 -3.24 -6.04
N ILE A 176 -17.30 -3.25 -7.15
CA ILE A 176 -16.13 -2.40 -7.37
C ILE A 176 -16.48 -0.90 -7.43
N MET A 177 -17.73 -0.55 -7.71
CA MET A 177 -18.19 0.85 -7.83
C MET A 177 -18.52 1.48 -6.48
N THR A 178 -19.03 0.69 -5.53
CA THR A 178 -19.56 1.21 -4.26
C THR A 178 -18.82 0.70 -3.01
N PHE A 179 -17.77 -0.12 -3.15
CA PHE A 179 -17.08 -0.69 -1.99
C PHE A 179 -16.46 0.38 -1.06
N ARG A 180 -16.19 1.58 -1.57
CA ARG A 180 -15.68 2.71 -0.79
C ARG A 180 -16.75 3.42 0.05
N ASP A 181 -18.02 3.14 -0.19
CA ASP A 181 -19.15 3.69 0.58
C ASP A 181 -19.29 2.98 1.93
N HIS A 182 -18.62 1.82 2.10
CA HIS A 182 -18.53 1.14 3.37
C HIS A 182 -17.55 1.83 4.30
N THR A 183 -17.98 2.10 5.53
CA THR A 183 -17.14 2.65 6.58
C THR A 183 -16.77 1.56 7.59
N TYR A 184 -15.60 1.71 8.18
CA TYR A 184 -15.07 0.75 9.15
C TYR A 184 -14.71 1.49 10.44
N LYS A 185 -14.98 0.83 11.56
CA LYS A 185 -14.64 1.36 12.88
C LYS A 185 -13.13 1.28 13.10
N SER A 186 -12.52 2.38 13.51
CA SER A 186 -11.11 2.38 13.94
C SER A 186 -10.94 1.46 15.15
N LEU A 187 -10.02 0.52 15.05
CA LEU A 187 -9.68 -0.39 16.15
C LEU A 187 -8.70 0.23 17.16
N MET A 188 -8.16 1.41 16.85
CA MET A 188 -7.33 2.17 17.79
C MET A 188 -8.16 3.17 18.59
N THR A 189 -9.01 3.93 17.93
CA THR A 189 -9.75 5.06 18.56
C THR A 189 -11.22 4.73 18.82
N GLY A 190 -11.75 3.68 18.21
CA GLY A 190 -13.17 3.34 18.29
C GLY A 190 -14.10 4.27 17.50
N THR A 191 -13.55 5.23 16.75
CA THR A 191 -14.32 6.14 15.91
C THR A 191 -14.66 5.52 14.56
N MET A 192 -15.76 5.93 13.96
CA MET A 192 -16.09 5.62 12.57
C MET A 192 -15.66 6.78 11.69
N ALA A 193 -15.02 6.47 10.56
CA ALA A 193 -14.90 7.45 9.50
C ALA A 193 -16.29 7.73 8.93
N GLU A 194 -16.56 8.99 8.56
CA GLU A 194 -17.75 9.30 7.77
C GLU A 194 -17.69 8.57 6.42
N PRO A 195 -18.84 8.14 5.85
CA PRO A 195 -18.86 7.57 4.51
C PRO A 195 -18.16 8.53 3.54
N HIS A 196 -17.24 8.00 2.77
CA HIS A 196 -16.53 8.79 1.79
C HIS A 196 -17.54 9.35 0.81
N HIS A 197 -17.90 10.65 0.93
CA HIS A 197 -18.06 11.42 -0.16
C HIS A 197 -18.94 11.08 -1.22
N THR A 198 -19.77 11.78 -1.41
CA THR A 198 -20.43 11.60 -2.67
C THR A 198 -20.79 12.91 -3.29
N THR A 199 -20.39 14.01 -2.63
CA THR A 199 -20.56 15.35 -3.18
C THR A 199 -19.97 15.49 -4.59
N TRP A 200 -18.84 14.84 -4.89
CA TRP A 200 -18.30 14.88 -6.24
C TRP A 200 -19.03 13.94 -7.23
N LEU A 201 -19.63 12.84 -6.76
CA LEU A 201 -20.51 12.00 -7.58
C LEU A 201 -21.83 12.68 -7.89
N GLU A 202 -22.34 13.47 -6.95
CA GLU A 202 -23.56 14.26 -7.12
C GLU A 202 -23.31 15.48 -8.01
N ALA A 203 -22.07 15.97 -8.06
CA ALA A 203 -21.62 17.06 -8.92
C ALA A 203 -21.10 16.59 -10.28
N LEU A 204 -21.56 15.45 -10.79
CA LEU A 204 -21.14 14.89 -12.09
C LEU A 204 -21.67 15.70 -13.27
N ASP A 205 -21.28 16.95 -13.34
CA ASP A 205 -21.26 17.70 -14.59
C ASP A 205 -19.87 17.62 -15.28
N ASP A 206 -18.96 16.81 -14.72
CA ASP A 206 -17.57 16.63 -15.18
C ASP A 206 -16.74 17.92 -15.22
N SER A 207 -17.19 19.03 -14.63
CA SER A 207 -16.40 20.25 -14.61
C SER A 207 -15.59 20.38 -13.33
N LEU A 208 -14.33 20.71 -13.48
CA LEU A 208 -13.42 21.04 -12.36
C LEU A 208 -13.96 22.26 -11.60
N GLU A 209 -14.60 23.19 -12.30
CA GLU A 209 -15.20 24.38 -11.73
C GLU A 209 -16.34 24.06 -10.79
N ALA A 210 -17.24 23.14 -11.16
CA ALA A 210 -18.33 22.70 -10.29
C ALA A 210 -17.78 21.97 -9.07
N TYR A 211 -16.77 21.13 -9.23
CA TYR A 211 -16.07 20.47 -8.12
C TYR A 211 -15.45 21.46 -7.14
N LEU A 212 -14.81 22.50 -7.63
CA LEU A 212 -14.17 23.53 -6.79
C LEU A 212 -15.17 24.45 -6.08
N GLN A 213 -16.43 24.51 -6.55
CA GLN A 213 -17.49 25.29 -5.94
C GLN A 213 -18.27 24.53 -4.86
N VAL A 214 -18.07 23.22 -4.74
CA VAL A 214 -18.68 22.43 -3.67
C VAL A 214 -18.09 22.85 -2.33
N GLU A 215 -18.91 23.46 -1.47
CA GLU A 215 -18.52 23.71 -0.09
C GLU A 215 -18.35 22.38 0.64
N LEU A 216 -17.11 22.02 0.93
CA LEU A 216 -16.81 20.84 1.74
C LEU A 216 -17.45 21.01 3.13
N PRO A 217 -18.11 19.98 3.68
CA PRO A 217 -18.64 20.03 5.03
C PRO A 217 -17.57 20.50 6.00
N SER A 218 -17.93 21.37 6.95
CA SER A 218 -17.02 22.03 7.91
C SER A 218 -16.16 21.05 8.74
N ALA A 219 -16.47 19.76 8.73
CA ALA A 219 -15.67 18.71 9.34
C ALA A 219 -14.26 18.55 8.73
N PHE A 220 -14.06 18.97 7.49
CA PHE A 220 -12.75 18.93 6.82
C PHE A 220 -11.87 20.15 7.09
N THR A 221 -12.40 21.19 7.69
CA THR A 221 -11.64 22.38 8.08
C THR A 221 -11.23 22.33 9.55
N ARG A 222 -10.56 21.27 10.01
CA ARG A 222 -9.83 21.37 11.27
C ARG A 222 -8.67 22.34 11.05
N LYS A 223 -8.81 23.54 11.55
CA LYS A 223 -7.69 24.46 11.73
C LYS A 223 -6.64 23.74 12.56
N VAL A 224 -5.49 23.48 11.94
CA VAL A 224 -4.28 23.15 12.66
C VAL A 224 -3.89 24.43 13.38
N GLY A 225 -4.13 24.45 14.69
CA GLY A 225 -3.63 25.48 15.59
C GLY A 225 -2.26 25.10 16.08
#